data_cb16dc87140fdab1bbb8ccb2e951f462
#
_entry.id   cb16dc87140fdab1bbb8ccb2e951f462
#
_cell.length_a   1.000
_cell.length_b   1.000
_cell.length_c   1.000
_cell.angle_alpha   90.00
_cell.angle_beta   90.00
_cell.angle_gamma   90.00
#
_symmetry.space_group_name_H-M   'P 1'
#
loop_
_entity.id
_entity.type
_entity.pdbx_description
1 polymer ?
#
loop_
_entity_poly.entity_id
_entity_poly.type
_entity_poly.pdbx_seq_one_letter_code
_entity_poly.pdbx_strand_id
1 'polypeptide(L)'
;MSDAVSNQMKRMRRSSTKPELLIRRELHHRGLRFRINHPELPGRPDIAFTRARLAVFVDGCFWHQCPKHGVMPKNNREWWQEKLRRNVERDREKDAALTALGWQVRHFWEHEDPVAVTDEVEQTWRHLRTPPVPVSRSRRRL
;
A
#
# COMPACT_ATOMS: atom_id res chain seq x y z
N MET A 1 -5.62 14.30 -29.18
CA MET A 1 -5.54 13.24 -28.24
C MET A 1 -6.77 12.40 -28.25
N SER A 2 -6.60 11.13 -28.30
CA SER A 2 -7.77 10.29 -28.44
C SER A 2 -8.41 10.01 -27.09
N ASP A 3 -9.70 9.75 -27.13
CA ASP A 3 -10.45 9.37 -25.94
C ASP A 3 -9.90 8.07 -25.34
N ALA A 4 -9.33 7.21 -26.17
CA ALA A 4 -8.76 5.96 -25.71
C ALA A 4 -7.61 6.19 -24.74
N VAL A 5 -6.75 7.16 -25.02
CA VAL A 5 -5.64 7.48 -24.11
C VAL A 5 -6.18 8.05 -22.80
N SER A 6 -7.16 8.93 -22.89
CA SER A 6 -7.77 9.49 -21.69
C SER A 6 -8.41 8.42 -20.83
N ASN A 7 -9.13 7.47 -21.46
CA ASN A 7 -9.75 6.37 -20.73
C ASN A 7 -8.72 5.45 -20.10
N GLN A 8 -7.61 5.23 -20.79
CA GLN A 8 -6.54 4.40 -20.26
C GLN A 8 -5.95 5.04 -19.00
N MET A 9 -5.74 6.35 -19.02
CA MET A 9 -5.23 7.05 -17.84
C MET A 9 -6.20 6.97 -16.68
N LYS A 10 -7.48 7.02 -16.93
CA LYS A 10 -8.48 6.86 -15.88
C LYS A 10 -8.45 5.47 -15.28
N ARG A 11 -8.16 4.45 -16.08
CA ARG A 11 -8.07 3.08 -15.61
C ARG A 11 -6.84 2.86 -14.74
N MET A 12 -5.85 3.71 -14.86
CA MET A 12 -4.62 3.60 -14.09
C MET A 12 -4.73 4.30 -12.74
N ARG A 13 -5.91 4.32 -12.17
CA ARG A 13 -6.12 4.91 -10.87
C ARG A 13 -5.34 4.19 -9.81
N ARG A 14 -5.05 4.90 -8.75
CA ARG A 14 -4.33 4.33 -7.61
C ARG A 14 -5.19 3.51 -6.68
N SER A 15 -6.52 3.70 -6.72
CA SER A 15 -7.40 2.99 -5.80
C SER A 15 -8.40 2.14 -6.56
N SER A 16 -8.88 1.10 -5.90
CA SER A 16 -9.91 0.19 -6.43
C SER A 16 -9.48 -0.52 -7.70
N THR A 17 -8.18 -0.81 -7.82
CA THR A 17 -7.68 -1.62 -8.93
C THR A 17 -8.03 -3.09 -8.70
N LYS A 18 -7.95 -3.89 -9.76
CA LYS A 18 -8.27 -5.31 -9.66
C LYS A 18 -7.42 -6.05 -8.61
N PRO A 19 -6.09 -5.90 -8.61
CA PRO A 19 -5.28 -6.56 -7.58
C PRO A 19 -5.66 -6.14 -6.18
N GLU A 20 -5.94 -4.87 -5.98
CA GLU A 20 -6.35 -4.37 -4.68
C GLU A 20 -7.67 -4.99 -4.24
N LEU A 21 -8.62 -5.10 -5.17
CA LEU A 21 -9.92 -5.71 -4.87
C LEU A 21 -9.79 -7.18 -4.49
N LEU A 22 -8.89 -7.91 -5.14
CA LEU A 22 -8.66 -9.30 -4.82
C LEU A 22 -8.07 -9.45 -3.42
N ILE A 23 -7.15 -8.58 -3.06
CA ILE A 23 -6.55 -8.59 -1.72
C ILE A 23 -7.60 -8.28 -0.67
N ARG A 24 -8.45 -7.27 -0.91
CA ARG A 24 -9.53 -6.94 0.02
C ARG A 24 -10.48 -8.10 0.23
N ARG A 25 -10.86 -8.77 -0.84
CA ARG A 25 -11.77 -9.90 -0.79
C ARG A 25 -11.17 -11.03 0.04
N GLU A 26 -9.91 -11.33 -0.20
CA GLU A 26 -9.25 -12.39 0.53
C GLU A 26 -9.12 -12.07 2.02
N LEU A 27 -8.79 -10.83 2.34
CA LEU A 27 -8.71 -10.40 3.74
C LEU A 27 -10.06 -10.52 4.45
N HIS A 28 -11.13 -10.11 3.80
CA HIS A 28 -12.47 -10.25 4.37
C HIS A 28 -12.83 -11.72 4.56
N HIS A 29 -12.45 -12.55 3.60
CA HIS A 29 -12.73 -13.99 3.68
C HIS A 29 -12.02 -14.60 4.89
N ARG A 30 -10.87 -14.07 5.26
CA ARG A 30 -10.12 -14.53 6.42
C ARG A 30 -10.59 -13.88 7.73
N GLY A 31 -11.60 -13.05 7.66
CA GLY A 31 -12.17 -12.44 8.85
C GLY A 31 -11.52 -11.17 9.34
N LEU A 32 -10.61 -10.58 8.56
CA LEU A 32 -9.98 -9.34 8.95
C LEU A 32 -10.86 -8.16 8.62
N ARG A 33 -10.84 -7.14 9.47
CA ARG A 33 -11.60 -5.92 9.27
C ARG A 33 -10.67 -4.74 9.10
N PHE A 34 -10.95 -3.91 8.10
CA PHE A 34 -10.08 -2.79 7.75
C PHE A 34 -10.89 -1.69 7.09
N ARG A 35 -10.29 -0.53 6.94
CA ARG A 35 -10.87 0.58 6.18
C ARG A 35 -10.13 0.75 4.88
N ILE A 36 -10.85 1.15 3.84
CA ILE A 36 -10.23 1.36 2.53
C ILE A 36 -10.07 2.84 2.26
N ASN A 37 -8.99 3.19 1.60
CA ASN A 37 -8.71 4.58 1.18
C ASN A 37 -8.93 5.58 2.31
N HIS A 38 -8.40 5.28 3.48
CA HIS A 38 -8.64 6.07 4.70
C HIS A 38 -8.25 7.54 4.48
N PRO A 39 -9.22 8.46 4.41
CA PRO A 39 -8.97 9.82 3.95
C PRO A 39 -8.20 10.69 4.94
N GLU A 40 -8.20 10.33 6.21
CA GLU A 40 -7.54 11.12 7.24
C GLU A 40 -6.09 10.74 7.47
N LEU A 41 -5.62 9.67 6.83
CA LEU A 41 -4.24 9.25 6.97
C LEU A 41 -3.38 9.75 5.82
N PRO A 42 -2.12 10.12 6.08
CA PRO A 42 -1.22 10.53 4.99
C PRO A 42 -1.15 9.45 3.91
N GLY A 43 -1.26 9.87 2.66
CA GLY A 43 -1.20 8.95 1.53
C GLY A 43 -2.46 8.17 1.25
N ARG A 44 -3.46 8.25 2.12
CA ARG A 44 -4.72 7.54 1.96
C ARG A 44 -4.48 6.06 1.65
N PRO A 45 -3.98 5.30 2.64
CA PRO A 45 -3.66 3.89 2.42
C PRO A 45 -4.82 3.12 1.81
N ASP A 46 -4.50 2.22 0.88
CA ASP A 46 -5.51 1.40 0.23
C ASP A 46 -6.25 0.54 1.26
N ILE A 47 -5.52 0.04 2.23
CA ILE A 47 -6.08 -0.76 3.31
C ILE A 47 -5.47 -0.29 4.62
N ALA A 48 -6.32 0.00 5.60
CA ALA A 48 -5.86 0.47 6.91
C ALA A 48 -6.49 -0.34 8.02
N PHE A 49 -5.64 -0.97 8.82
CA PHE A 49 -6.08 -1.68 10.02
C PHE A 49 -5.89 -0.73 11.20
N THR A 50 -6.96 -0.09 11.61
CA THR A 50 -6.85 1.00 12.57
C THR A 50 -6.37 0.57 13.96
N ARG A 51 -6.77 -0.59 14.42
CA ARG A 51 -6.34 -1.05 15.74
C ARG A 51 -4.89 -1.51 15.74
N ALA A 52 -4.48 -2.20 14.69
CA ALA A 52 -3.10 -2.66 14.56
C ALA A 52 -2.16 -1.54 14.14
N ARG A 53 -2.71 -0.46 13.59
CA ARG A 53 -1.96 0.66 13.00
C ARG A 53 -1.06 0.17 11.88
N LEU A 54 -1.67 -0.58 10.98
CA LEU A 54 -1.01 -1.10 9.79
C LEU A 54 -1.62 -0.46 8.56
N ALA A 55 -0.79 0.19 7.76
CA ALA A 55 -1.20 0.81 6.50
C ALA A 55 -0.60 0.02 5.35
N VAL A 56 -1.45 -0.38 4.41
CA VAL A 56 -1.04 -1.18 3.27
C VAL A 56 -1.34 -0.42 1.99
N PHE A 57 -0.34 -0.33 1.13
CA PHE A 57 -0.46 0.28 -0.19
C PHE A 57 -0.23 -0.77 -1.25
N VAL A 58 -1.08 -0.75 -2.28
CA VAL A 58 -0.87 -1.59 -3.46
C VAL A 58 -0.48 -0.63 -4.59
N ASP A 59 0.81 -0.60 -4.89
CA ASP A 59 1.37 0.40 -5.78
C ASP A 59 1.31 -0.02 -7.24
N GLY A 60 0.82 0.89 -8.09
CA GLY A 60 0.80 0.67 -9.53
C GLY A 60 2.22 0.73 -10.07
N CYS A 61 2.57 -0.23 -10.92
CA CYS A 61 3.94 -0.35 -11.40
C CYS A 61 4.43 0.89 -12.15
N PHE A 62 3.57 1.48 -12.98
CA PHE A 62 3.94 2.66 -13.73
C PHE A 62 4.16 3.87 -12.81
N TRP A 63 3.17 4.15 -11.94
CA TRP A 63 3.18 5.37 -11.13
C TRP A 63 4.26 5.39 -10.07
N HIS A 64 4.68 4.23 -9.60
CA HIS A 64 5.67 4.13 -8.52
C HIS A 64 7.01 3.58 -8.99
N GLN A 65 7.19 3.47 -10.31
CA GLN A 65 8.46 3.06 -10.90
C GLN A 65 8.92 1.69 -10.45
N CYS A 66 8.06 0.69 -10.66
CA CYS A 66 8.41 -0.69 -10.39
C CYS A 66 9.63 -1.08 -11.24
N PRO A 67 10.65 -1.68 -10.63
CA PRO A 67 11.85 -2.06 -11.38
C PRO A 67 11.58 -3.01 -12.55
N LYS A 68 10.53 -3.81 -12.46
CA LYS A 68 10.22 -4.79 -13.51
C LYS A 68 9.25 -4.27 -14.56
N HIS A 69 8.28 -3.44 -14.17
CA HIS A 69 7.18 -3.07 -15.03
C HIS A 69 6.99 -1.56 -15.21
N GLY A 70 7.85 -0.77 -14.63
CA GLY A 70 7.76 0.68 -14.78
C GLY A 70 8.37 1.11 -16.10
N VAL A 71 7.53 1.26 -17.13
CA VAL A 71 7.99 1.63 -18.45
C VAL A 71 7.84 3.12 -18.65
N MET A 72 8.91 3.77 -19.11
CA MET A 72 8.91 5.21 -19.35
C MET A 72 8.35 5.50 -20.74
N PRO A 73 7.36 6.38 -20.86
CA PRO A 73 6.88 6.80 -22.18
C PRO A 73 7.98 7.46 -22.99
N LYS A 74 7.96 7.24 -24.30
CA LYS A 74 8.97 7.81 -25.18
C LYS A 74 8.77 9.31 -25.39
N ASN A 75 7.53 9.73 -25.56
CA ASN A 75 7.21 11.15 -25.74
C ASN A 75 7.22 11.87 -24.41
N ASN A 76 7.81 13.06 -24.40
CA ASN A 76 7.87 13.90 -23.20
C ASN A 76 8.56 13.18 -22.04
N ARG A 77 9.63 12.47 -22.36
CA ARG A 77 10.32 11.65 -21.38
C ARG A 77 10.76 12.42 -20.14
N GLU A 78 11.33 13.61 -20.34
CA GLU A 78 11.80 14.41 -19.23
C GLU A 78 10.65 14.85 -18.32
N TRP A 79 9.53 15.23 -18.91
CA TRP A 79 8.35 15.60 -18.16
C TRP A 79 7.84 14.44 -17.30
N TRP A 80 7.80 13.25 -17.90
CA TRP A 80 7.36 12.05 -17.18
C TRP A 80 8.34 11.66 -16.08
N GLN A 81 9.64 11.78 -16.34
CA GLN A 81 10.65 11.48 -15.33
C GLN A 81 10.46 12.37 -14.11
N GLU A 82 10.27 13.66 -14.33
CA GLU A 82 10.08 14.59 -13.23
C GLU A 82 8.80 14.31 -12.46
N LYS A 83 7.71 14.02 -13.17
CA LYS A 83 6.44 13.74 -12.54
C LYS A 83 6.50 12.47 -11.70
N LEU A 84 7.11 11.42 -12.24
CA LEU A 84 7.22 10.15 -11.51
C LEU A 84 8.17 10.26 -10.33
N ARG A 85 9.24 11.05 -10.49
CA ARG A 85 10.16 11.31 -9.39
C ARG A 85 9.44 12.00 -8.23
N ARG A 86 8.60 12.98 -8.54
CA ARG A 86 7.82 13.66 -7.51
C ARG A 86 6.85 12.73 -6.82
N ASN A 87 6.26 11.79 -7.57
CA ASN A 87 5.36 10.82 -6.98
C ASN A 87 6.10 9.95 -5.97
N VAL A 88 7.30 9.49 -6.30
CA VAL A 88 8.11 8.69 -5.40
C VAL A 88 8.46 9.48 -4.14
N GLU A 89 8.85 10.74 -4.31
CA GLU A 89 9.17 11.59 -3.17
C GLU A 89 7.99 11.79 -2.25
N ARG A 90 6.81 12.05 -2.83
CA ARG A 90 5.59 12.22 -2.03
C ARG A 90 5.26 10.96 -1.27
N ASP A 91 5.42 9.80 -1.91
CA ASP A 91 5.17 8.53 -1.25
C ASP A 91 6.07 8.37 -0.04
N ARG A 92 7.34 8.72 -0.18
CA ARG A 92 8.27 8.65 0.94
C ARG A 92 7.89 9.59 2.07
N GLU A 93 7.46 10.80 1.72
CA GLU A 93 7.02 11.77 2.72
C GLU A 93 5.80 11.26 3.48
N LYS A 94 4.87 10.65 2.77
CA LYS A 94 3.66 10.13 3.39
C LYS A 94 3.96 8.91 4.26
N ASP A 95 4.87 8.06 3.80
CA ASP A 95 5.32 6.93 4.62
C ASP A 95 5.97 7.41 5.90
N ALA A 96 6.81 8.43 5.82
CA ALA A 96 7.45 9.01 6.98
C ALA A 96 6.42 9.61 7.94
N ALA A 97 5.41 10.29 7.38
CA ALA A 97 4.34 10.86 8.19
C ALA A 97 3.54 9.78 8.92
N LEU A 98 3.22 8.69 8.23
CA LEU A 98 2.52 7.56 8.84
C LEU A 98 3.36 6.92 9.95
N THR A 99 4.65 6.74 9.69
CA THR A 99 5.56 6.17 10.68
C THR A 99 5.63 7.06 11.92
N ALA A 100 5.64 8.37 11.71
CA ALA A 100 5.66 9.33 12.82
C ALA A 100 4.39 9.25 13.65
N LEU A 101 3.27 8.84 13.03
CA LEU A 101 2.02 8.66 13.75
C LEU A 101 1.93 7.30 14.44
N GLY A 102 2.95 6.48 14.33
CA GLY A 102 2.98 5.17 14.98
C GLY A 102 2.44 4.05 14.11
N TRP A 103 2.32 4.27 12.82
CA TRP A 103 1.81 3.26 11.91
C TRP A 103 2.94 2.46 11.27
N GLN A 104 2.68 1.18 11.07
CA GLN A 104 3.56 0.32 10.27
C GLN A 104 3.09 0.44 8.83
N VAL A 105 4.01 0.60 7.90
CA VAL A 105 3.68 0.80 6.48
C VAL A 105 4.19 -0.38 5.67
N ARG A 106 3.37 -0.88 4.77
CA ARG A 106 3.75 -1.94 3.84
C ARG A 106 3.32 -1.55 2.44
N HIS A 107 4.22 -1.74 1.48
CA HIS A 107 3.96 -1.50 0.07
C HIS A 107 4.09 -2.80 -0.70
N PHE A 108 3.15 -3.07 -1.59
CA PHE A 108 3.19 -4.22 -2.48
C PHE A 108 2.95 -3.72 -3.89
N TRP A 109 3.57 -4.38 -4.87
CA TRP A 109 3.35 -4.02 -6.25
C TRP A 109 2.09 -4.69 -6.77
N GLU A 110 1.39 -4.03 -7.70
CA GLU A 110 0.15 -4.57 -8.24
C GLU A 110 0.35 -5.90 -8.97
N HIS A 111 1.57 -6.21 -9.41
CA HIS A 111 1.83 -7.46 -10.10
C HIS A 111 2.09 -8.64 -9.14
N GLU A 112 2.23 -8.39 -7.86
CA GLU A 112 2.47 -9.47 -6.91
C GLU A 112 1.22 -10.31 -6.73
N ASP A 113 1.41 -11.59 -6.44
CA ASP A 113 0.29 -12.50 -6.28
C ASP A 113 -0.60 -12.09 -5.10
N PRO A 114 -1.89 -11.85 -5.32
CA PRO A 114 -2.77 -11.37 -4.25
C PRO A 114 -2.83 -12.29 -3.03
N VAL A 115 -2.75 -13.60 -3.22
CA VAL A 115 -2.77 -14.52 -2.08
C VAL A 115 -1.50 -14.39 -1.27
N ALA A 116 -0.34 -14.30 -1.94
CA ALA A 116 0.92 -14.13 -1.23
C ALA A 116 0.96 -12.79 -0.48
N VAL A 117 0.44 -11.73 -1.09
CA VAL A 117 0.35 -10.43 -0.45
C VAL A 117 -0.54 -10.52 0.79
N THR A 118 -1.69 -11.18 0.65
CA THR A 118 -2.63 -11.34 1.75
C THR A 118 -1.98 -12.12 2.91
N ASP A 119 -1.21 -13.15 2.59
CA ASP A 119 -0.50 -13.92 3.61
C ASP A 119 0.44 -13.02 4.41
N GLU A 120 1.22 -12.18 3.73
CA GLU A 120 2.13 -11.27 4.41
C GLU A 120 1.40 -10.23 5.23
N VAL A 121 0.32 -9.69 4.69
CA VAL A 121 -0.48 -8.69 5.40
C VAL A 121 -1.06 -9.31 6.67
N GLU A 122 -1.60 -10.51 6.56
CA GLU A 122 -2.18 -11.18 7.71
C GLU A 122 -1.13 -11.47 8.78
N GLN A 123 0.05 -11.93 8.37
CA GLN A 123 1.13 -12.20 9.31
C GLN A 123 1.56 -10.93 10.05
N THR A 124 1.71 -9.84 9.32
CA THR A 124 2.07 -8.56 9.91
C THR A 124 0.98 -8.08 10.87
N TRP A 125 -0.27 -8.20 10.45
CA TRP A 125 -1.42 -7.81 11.27
C TRP A 125 -1.47 -8.60 12.58
N ARG A 126 -1.25 -9.91 12.52
CA ARG A 126 -1.24 -10.74 13.73
C ARG A 126 -0.10 -10.35 14.65
N HIS A 127 1.07 -10.10 14.09
CA HIS A 127 2.22 -9.68 14.88
C HIS A 127 1.95 -8.36 15.59
N LEU A 128 1.35 -7.40 14.91
CA LEU A 128 1.07 -6.09 15.48
C LEU A 128 -0.04 -6.13 16.52
N ARG A 129 -0.96 -7.07 16.39
CA ARG A 129 -2.05 -7.19 17.34
C ARG A 129 -1.69 -8.00 18.57
N THR A 130 -0.69 -8.83 18.46
CA THR A 130 -0.21 -9.62 19.60
C THR A 130 0.67 -8.74 20.45
N PRO A 131 0.37 -8.57 21.73
CA PRO A 131 1.24 -7.76 22.60
C PRO A 131 2.62 -8.39 22.62
N PRO A 132 3.66 -7.58 22.72
CA PRO A 132 5.01 -8.14 22.83
C PRO A 132 5.03 -9.05 24.02
N VAL A 133 5.66 -10.17 23.83
CA VAL A 133 5.83 -11.11 24.91
C VAL A 133 6.52 -10.38 26.02
N PRO A 134 5.93 -10.34 27.15
CA PRO A 134 6.55 -9.64 28.26
C PRO A 134 7.75 -10.39 28.63
N VAL A 135 8.76 -9.89 28.22
CA VAL A 135 9.98 -10.45 28.55
C VAL A 135 10.16 -10.26 29.86
N SER A 136 9.58 -9.48 30.17
CA SER A 136 9.71 -9.25 31.31
C SER A 136 8.58 -9.16 31.97
N ARG A 137 7.76 -9.22 31.73
CA ARG A 137 6.75 -9.21 32.39
C ARG A 137 6.48 -10.39 32.99
N SER A 138 6.85 -10.91 32.86
CA SER A 138 6.77 -11.64 33.27
C SER A 138 7.48 -12.15 33.94
N ARG A 139 8.08 -11.88 33.89
CA ARG A 139 8.69 -12.05 34.27
C ARG A 139 8.77 -11.59 35.30
N ARG A 140 8.12 -11.25 35.60
CA ARG A 140 7.92 -10.82 36.28
C ARG A 140 7.48 -11.32 37.11
N ARG A 141 7.35 -11.70 37.13
CA ARG A 141 7.01 -12.14 37.59
C ARG A 141 7.23 -12.56 38.21
N LEU A 142 7.51 -12.41 38.26
CA LEU A 142 7.71 -12.51 38.48
C LEU A 142 7.84 -12.54 38.81
#